data_409a42e5244fcbcde817398ae9103390
#
_entry.id   409a42e5244fcbcde817398ae9103390
#
_cell.length_a   1.000
_cell.length_b   1.000
_cell.length_c   1.000
_cell.angle_alpha   90.00
_cell.angle_beta   90.00
_cell.angle_gamma   90.00
#
_symmetry.space_group_name_H-M   'P 1'
#
loop_
_entity.id
_entity.type
_entity.pdbx_description
1 polymer ?
#
loop_
_entity_poly.entity_id
_entity_poly.type
_entity_poly.pdbx_seq_one_letter_code
_entity_poly.pdbx_strand_id
1 'polypeptide(L)'
;HFRAVGDDISSPMRLSVLVGRCDRWHHPGLLLLGDAAHPMSPVRAQGINLALRDVIVATNHLVPALRQSEDSVLAAIDRALARIQTEREPEIVQAQKLQAHEASRGELLRRLGPLRQGLSLLSPVAGPLVKR
;
A
#
# COMPACT_ATOMS: atom_id res chain seq x y z
N HIS A 1 -24.93 -1.77 24.54
CA HIS A 1 -24.63 -0.60 23.69
C HIS A 1 -24.46 -0.99 22.22
N PHE A 2 -23.73 -2.05 21.88
CA PHE A 2 -23.53 -2.46 20.47
C PHE A 2 -24.78 -3.01 19.77
N ARG A 3 -25.75 -3.57 20.51
CA ARG A 3 -27.00 -4.09 19.90
C ARG A 3 -27.95 -2.98 19.50
N ALA A 4 -27.88 -1.81 20.12
CA ALA A 4 -28.78 -0.67 19.80
C ALA A 4 -28.37 0.08 18.52
N VAL A 5 -27.17 -0.16 17.98
CA VAL A 5 -26.64 0.50 16.79
C VAL A 5 -26.66 -0.45 15.56
N GLY A 6 -27.03 -1.73 15.77
CA GLY A 6 -27.01 -2.73 14.71
C GLY A 6 -27.96 -2.42 13.54
N ASP A 7 -29.08 -1.76 13.83
CA ASP A 7 -30.08 -1.42 12.83
C ASP A 7 -29.70 -0.21 11.97
N ASP A 8 -28.70 0.58 12.40
CA ASP A 8 -28.15 1.73 11.66
C ASP A 8 -26.99 1.33 10.73
N ILE A 9 -26.56 0.09 10.76
CA ILE A 9 -25.48 -0.40 9.90
C ILE A 9 -26.05 -0.69 8.51
N SER A 10 -25.68 0.13 7.54
CA SER A 10 -25.99 -0.11 6.13
C SER A 10 -25.38 -1.44 5.66
N SER A 11 -25.93 -2.02 4.60
CA SER A 11 -25.45 -3.28 4.03
C SER A 11 -23.92 -3.28 3.86
N PRO A 12 -23.22 -4.36 4.25
CA PRO A 12 -21.78 -4.42 4.15
C PRO A 12 -21.32 -4.29 2.69
N MET A 13 -20.37 -3.39 2.44
CA MET A 13 -19.76 -3.22 1.14
C MET A 13 -18.56 -4.14 1.03
N ARG A 14 -18.53 -4.98 0.00
CA ARG A 14 -17.36 -5.81 -0.32
C ARG A 14 -16.40 -4.99 -1.19
N LEU A 15 -15.24 -4.66 -0.65
CA LEU A 15 -14.17 -4.05 -1.43
C LEU A 15 -13.31 -5.13 -2.08
N SER A 16 -13.12 -5.01 -3.40
CA SER A 16 -12.12 -5.79 -4.13
C SER A 16 -10.85 -4.97 -4.22
N VAL A 17 -9.79 -5.43 -3.60
CA VAL A 17 -8.50 -4.75 -3.59
C VAL A 17 -7.63 -5.31 -4.70
N LEU A 18 -7.26 -4.46 -5.66
CA LEU A 18 -6.22 -4.74 -6.62
C LEU A 18 -4.89 -4.27 -6.04
N VAL A 19 -3.87 -5.11 -6.18
CA VAL A 19 -2.49 -4.75 -5.86
C VAL A 19 -1.67 -4.95 -7.12
N GLY A 20 -0.96 -3.94 -7.52
CA GLY A 20 -0.21 -4.00 -8.77
C GLY A 20 0.61 -2.75 -9.00
N ARG A 21 1.05 -2.61 -10.23
CA ARG A 21 1.86 -1.49 -10.67
C ARG A 21 1.71 -1.34 -12.17
N CYS A 22 1.57 -0.10 -12.66
CA CYS A 22 1.70 0.20 -14.08
C CYS A 22 3.17 0.05 -14.50
N ASP A 23 3.41 -0.46 -15.69
CA ASP A 23 4.78 -0.52 -16.26
C ASP A 23 5.31 0.88 -16.57
N ARG A 24 4.42 1.77 -16.98
CA ARG A 24 4.74 3.16 -17.26
C ARG A 24 3.79 4.08 -16.52
N TRP A 25 4.35 4.99 -15.73
CA TRP A 25 3.58 5.95 -14.94
C TRP A 25 3.38 7.29 -15.64
N HIS A 26 4.03 7.49 -16.77
CA HIS A 26 4.00 8.77 -17.47
C HIS A 26 3.87 8.61 -18.99
N HIS A 27 3.26 9.61 -19.59
CA HIS A 27 3.29 9.91 -21.04
C HIS A 27 3.53 11.40 -21.21
N PRO A 28 3.83 11.90 -22.42
CA PRO A 28 3.93 13.33 -22.64
C PRO A 28 2.70 14.07 -22.11
N GLY A 29 2.92 15.00 -21.17
CA GLY A 29 1.88 15.78 -20.53
C GLY A 29 1.01 15.06 -19.50
N LEU A 30 1.30 13.78 -19.15
CA LEU A 30 0.53 12.97 -18.19
C LEU A 30 1.45 12.28 -17.18
N LEU A 31 1.06 12.32 -15.90
CA LEU A 31 1.69 11.56 -14.82
C LEU A 31 0.62 10.86 -13.98
N LEU A 32 0.79 9.57 -13.74
CA LEU A 32 0.02 8.79 -12.77
C LEU A 32 0.73 8.79 -11.42
N LEU A 33 0.00 8.98 -10.34
CA LEU A 33 0.51 8.97 -8.96
C LEU A 33 -0.41 8.15 -8.06
N GLY A 34 0.12 7.67 -6.94
CA GLY A 34 -0.63 6.91 -5.96
C GLY A 34 -1.29 5.67 -6.56
N ASP A 35 -2.52 5.40 -6.18
CA ASP A 35 -3.26 4.19 -6.60
C ASP A 35 -3.48 4.11 -8.13
N ALA A 36 -3.43 5.25 -8.85
CA ALA A 36 -3.49 5.25 -10.31
C ALA A 36 -2.23 4.62 -10.96
N ALA A 37 -1.07 4.74 -10.31
CA ALA A 37 0.19 4.18 -10.76
C ALA A 37 0.51 2.83 -10.11
N HIS A 38 0.20 2.69 -8.81
CA HIS A 38 0.60 1.55 -7.98
C HIS A 38 -0.41 1.27 -6.86
N PRO A 39 -1.59 0.71 -7.18
CA PRO A 39 -2.58 0.37 -6.17
C PRO A 39 -1.98 -0.56 -5.11
N MET A 40 -2.22 -0.21 -3.84
CA MET A 40 -1.60 -0.83 -2.68
C MET A 40 -2.57 -1.70 -1.90
N SER A 41 -2.05 -2.72 -1.24
CA SER A 41 -2.83 -3.47 -0.24
C SER A 41 -3.16 -2.57 0.97
N PRO A 42 -4.36 -2.68 1.57
CA PRO A 42 -4.68 -1.99 2.81
C PRO A 42 -3.85 -2.47 4.01
N VAL A 43 -3.17 -3.60 3.87
CA VAL A 43 -2.22 -4.10 4.88
C VAL A 43 -1.17 -3.02 5.14
N ARG A 44 -0.97 -2.65 6.42
CA ARG A 44 -0.11 -1.56 6.92
C ARG A 44 -0.63 -0.13 6.69
N ALA A 45 -1.76 0.07 6.03
CA ALA A 45 -2.37 1.40 5.80
C ALA A 45 -1.37 2.45 5.22
N GLN A 46 -0.49 2.05 4.30
CA GLN A 46 0.61 2.88 3.78
C GLN A 46 0.28 3.62 2.48
N GLY A 47 -0.84 3.29 1.80
CA GLY A 47 -1.16 3.84 0.48
C GLY A 47 -1.12 5.37 0.43
N ILE A 48 -1.77 6.04 1.37
CA ILE A 48 -1.80 7.52 1.45
C ILE A 48 -0.39 8.09 1.63
N ASN A 49 0.42 7.50 2.51
CA ASN A 49 1.78 8.01 2.77
C ASN A 49 2.68 7.88 1.55
N LEU A 50 2.55 6.78 0.80
CA LEU A 50 3.30 6.57 -0.44
C LEU A 50 2.85 7.55 -1.54
N ALA A 51 1.54 7.78 -1.67
CA ALA A 51 1.01 8.78 -2.60
C ALA A 51 1.48 10.21 -2.27
N LEU A 52 1.53 10.58 -0.98
CA LEU A 52 2.09 11.87 -0.56
C LEU A 52 3.58 12.00 -0.91
N ARG A 53 4.35 10.91 -0.76
CA ARG A 53 5.76 10.90 -1.22
C ARG A 53 5.88 11.05 -2.73
N ASP A 54 4.98 10.47 -3.51
CA ASP A 54 4.95 10.69 -4.96
C ASP A 54 4.78 12.17 -5.28
N VAL A 55 3.87 12.86 -4.58
CA VAL A 55 3.66 14.31 -4.78
C VAL A 55 4.92 15.11 -4.43
N ILE A 56 5.62 14.76 -3.35
CA ILE A 56 6.86 15.43 -2.97
C ILE A 56 7.93 15.25 -4.04
N VAL A 57 8.14 14.01 -4.50
CA VAL A 57 9.14 13.71 -5.54
C VAL A 57 8.74 14.35 -6.86
N ALA A 58 7.46 14.30 -7.23
CA ALA A 58 6.96 14.97 -8.43
C ALA A 58 7.23 16.48 -8.38
N THR A 59 6.96 17.11 -7.25
CA THR A 59 7.23 18.56 -7.05
C THR A 59 8.71 18.88 -7.20
N ASN A 60 9.60 18.06 -6.61
CA ASN A 60 11.04 18.26 -6.68
C ASN A 60 11.59 18.21 -8.12
N HIS A 61 11.00 17.40 -8.98
CA HIS A 61 11.41 17.29 -10.39
C HIS A 61 10.68 18.28 -11.31
N LEU A 62 9.37 18.47 -11.11
CA LEU A 62 8.55 19.28 -12.01
C LEU A 62 8.77 20.77 -11.82
N VAL A 63 8.92 21.24 -10.58
CA VAL A 63 9.09 22.70 -10.34
C VAL A 63 10.33 23.26 -11.04
N PRO A 64 11.52 22.63 -10.98
CA PRO A 64 12.66 23.09 -11.75
C PRO A 64 12.46 22.99 -13.28
N ALA A 65 11.75 21.95 -13.76
CA ALA A 65 11.48 21.79 -15.17
C ALA A 65 10.56 22.90 -15.72
N LEU A 66 9.54 23.28 -14.96
CA LEU A 66 8.60 24.34 -15.32
C LEU A 66 9.22 25.77 -15.31
N ARG A 67 10.37 25.94 -14.69
CA ARG A 67 11.11 27.24 -14.67
C ARG A 67 12.05 27.41 -15.85
N GLN A 68 12.11 26.46 -16.77
CA GLN A 68 12.95 26.57 -17.95
C GLN A 68 12.30 27.48 -19.02
N SER A 69 13.07 27.88 -20.03
CA SER A 69 12.58 28.69 -21.15
C SER A 69 11.52 27.93 -21.96
N GLU A 70 10.59 28.66 -22.59
CA GLU A 70 9.46 28.09 -23.32
C GLU A 70 9.86 27.04 -24.35
N ASP A 71 10.97 27.26 -25.08
CA ASP A 71 11.45 26.34 -26.11
C ASP A 71 11.92 24.97 -25.57
N SER A 72 12.23 24.87 -24.28
CA SER A 72 12.78 23.65 -23.66
C SER A 72 11.89 23.03 -22.59
N VAL A 73 10.82 23.72 -22.17
CA VAL A 73 10.00 23.35 -21.02
C VAL A 73 9.33 21.98 -21.22
N LEU A 74 8.78 21.69 -22.38
CA LEU A 74 8.09 20.41 -22.64
C LEU A 74 9.05 19.23 -22.54
N ALA A 75 10.22 19.33 -23.17
CA ALA A 75 11.24 18.30 -23.07
C ALA A 75 11.81 18.16 -21.64
N ALA A 76 11.86 19.26 -20.87
CA ALA A 76 12.28 19.22 -19.49
C ALA A 76 11.22 18.53 -18.60
N ILE A 77 9.94 18.79 -18.84
CA ILE A 77 8.82 18.12 -18.16
C ILE A 77 8.88 16.62 -18.47
N ASP A 78 8.96 16.19 -19.72
CA ASP A 78 9.00 14.76 -20.06
C ASP A 78 10.17 14.04 -19.39
N ARG A 79 11.35 14.67 -19.34
CA ARG A 79 12.48 14.12 -18.57
C ARG A 79 12.21 14.05 -17.08
N ALA A 80 11.52 15.05 -16.52
CA ALA A 80 11.15 15.06 -15.11
C ALA A 80 10.17 13.93 -14.79
N LEU A 81 9.16 13.69 -15.65
CA LEU A 81 8.20 12.60 -15.48
C LEU A 81 8.89 11.23 -15.42
N ALA A 82 9.84 10.98 -16.32
CA ALA A 82 10.61 9.73 -16.33
C ALA A 82 11.46 9.55 -15.04
N ARG A 83 12.06 10.64 -14.54
CA ARG A 83 12.84 10.63 -13.30
C ARG A 83 11.99 10.35 -12.07
N ILE A 84 10.76 10.87 -12.02
CA ILE A 84 9.81 10.62 -10.93
C ILE A 84 9.56 9.11 -10.80
N GLN A 85 9.23 8.44 -11.89
CA GLN A 85 9.03 6.98 -11.86
C GLN A 85 10.30 6.26 -11.43
N THR A 86 11.45 6.59 -12.02
CA THR A 86 12.74 5.95 -11.70
C THR A 86 13.10 6.06 -10.21
N GLU A 87 12.81 7.20 -9.59
CA GLU A 87 13.08 7.42 -8.16
C GLU A 87 12.08 6.69 -7.26
N ARG A 88 10.78 6.67 -7.65
CA ARG A 88 9.72 6.14 -6.80
C ARG A 88 9.53 4.63 -6.89
N GLU A 89 9.70 4.05 -8.06
CA GLU A 89 9.39 2.65 -8.32
C GLU A 89 10.12 1.66 -7.38
N PRO A 90 11.40 1.81 -7.05
CA PRO A 90 12.08 0.90 -6.13
C PRO A 90 11.45 0.85 -4.74
N GLU A 91 11.02 2.00 -4.20
CA GLU A 91 10.36 2.07 -2.91
C GLU A 91 8.98 1.39 -2.95
N ILE A 92 8.20 1.63 -4.00
CA ILE A 92 6.89 0.99 -4.19
C ILE A 92 7.04 -0.53 -4.30
N VAL A 93 8.02 -1.02 -5.07
CA VAL A 93 8.33 -2.45 -5.18
C VAL A 93 8.63 -3.06 -3.81
N GLN A 94 9.45 -2.38 -3.00
CA GLN A 94 9.79 -2.85 -1.67
C GLN A 94 8.57 -2.89 -0.74
N ALA A 95 7.76 -1.83 -0.75
CA ALA A 95 6.54 -1.75 0.04
C ALA A 95 5.55 -2.87 -0.32
N GLN A 96 5.32 -3.11 -1.61
CA GLN A 96 4.45 -4.18 -2.10
C GLN A 96 4.97 -5.57 -1.70
N LYS A 97 6.29 -5.83 -1.77
CA LYS A 97 6.90 -7.09 -1.31
C LYS A 97 6.67 -7.32 0.19
N LEU A 98 6.84 -6.29 1.01
CA LEU A 98 6.59 -6.37 2.45
C LEU A 98 5.12 -6.65 2.76
N GLN A 99 4.20 -5.98 2.07
CA GLN A 99 2.76 -6.21 2.22
C GLN A 99 2.36 -7.64 1.82
N ALA A 100 2.90 -8.16 0.71
CA ALA A 100 2.66 -9.52 0.27
C ALA A 100 3.17 -10.56 1.28
N HIS A 101 4.36 -10.32 1.85
CA HIS A 101 4.92 -11.19 2.88
C HIS A 101 4.04 -11.22 4.15
N GLU A 102 3.58 -10.08 4.61
CA GLU A 102 2.70 -9.99 5.78
C GLU A 102 1.32 -10.62 5.53
N ALA A 103 0.74 -10.41 4.35
CA ALA A 103 -0.50 -11.06 3.96
C ALA A 103 -0.37 -12.59 3.97
N SER A 104 0.74 -13.13 3.46
CA SER A 104 1.04 -14.56 3.46
C SER A 104 1.17 -15.12 4.88
N ARG A 105 1.81 -14.37 5.79
CA ARG A 105 1.92 -14.77 7.21
C ARG A 105 0.55 -14.75 7.91
N GLY A 106 -0.26 -13.73 7.64
CA GLY A 106 -1.63 -13.65 8.15
C GLY A 106 -2.51 -14.82 7.70
N GLU A 107 -2.40 -15.19 6.43
CA GLU A 107 -3.12 -16.34 5.87
C GLU A 107 -2.65 -17.67 6.49
N LEU A 108 -1.35 -17.85 6.70
CA LEU A 108 -0.81 -19.03 7.39
C LEU A 108 -1.36 -19.13 8.82
N LEU A 109 -1.35 -18.02 9.57
CA LEU A 109 -1.91 -17.97 10.93
C LEU A 109 -3.42 -18.27 10.95
N ARG A 110 -4.16 -17.79 9.95
CA ARG A 110 -5.58 -18.07 9.80
C ARG A 110 -5.84 -19.59 9.57
N ARG A 111 -5.03 -20.24 8.75
CA ARG A 111 -5.12 -21.70 8.48
C ARG A 111 -4.78 -22.52 9.72
N LEU A 112 -3.90 -22.04 10.58
CA LEU A 112 -3.53 -22.67 11.85
C LEU A 112 -4.52 -22.38 12.99
N GLY A 113 -5.53 -21.53 12.76
CA GLY A 113 -6.54 -21.14 13.75
C GLY A 113 -7.23 -22.32 14.45
N PRO A 114 -7.66 -23.38 13.75
CA PRO A 114 -8.25 -24.58 14.37
C PRO A 114 -7.31 -25.30 15.33
N LEU A 115 -6.03 -25.40 14.96
CA LEU A 115 -4.97 -25.96 15.82
C LEU A 115 -4.73 -25.14 17.08
N ARG A 116 -4.81 -23.81 16.97
CA ARG A 116 -4.66 -22.89 18.12
C ARG A 116 -5.83 -22.97 19.09
N GLN A 117 -7.05 -23.19 18.60
CA GLN A 117 -8.23 -23.44 19.45
C GLN A 117 -8.09 -24.77 20.20
N GLY A 118 -7.60 -25.83 19.53
CA GLY A 118 -7.30 -27.11 20.17
C GLY A 118 -6.23 -26.98 21.28
N LEU A 119 -5.16 -26.22 21.03
CA LEU A 119 -4.12 -25.97 22.01
C LEU A 119 -4.59 -25.09 23.19
N SER A 120 -5.51 -24.15 22.97
CA SER A 120 -6.07 -23.33 24.06
C SER A 120 -6.97 -24.15 24.99
N LEU A 121 -7.62 -25.19 24.51
CA LEU A 121 -8.42 -26.13 25.31
C LEU A 121 -7.53 -27.05 26.19
N LEU A 122 -6.25 -27.23 25.81
CA LEU A 122 -5.26 -27.97 26.60
C LEU A 122 -4.49 -27.06 27.59
N SER A 123 -4.64 -25.73 27.49
CA SER A 123 -3.97 -24.74 28.32
C SER A 123 -4.24 -24.88 29.83
N PRO A 124 -5.44 -25.27 30.31
CA PRO A 124 -5.67 -25.46 31.74
C PRO A 124 -4.82 -26.60 32.35
N VAL A 125 -4.36 -27.55 31.51
CA VAL A 125 -3.54 -28.70 31.95
C VAL A 125 -2.05 -28.35 32.00
N ALA A 126 -1.58 -27.39 31.21
CA ALA A 126 -0.17 -26.98 31.13
C ALA A 126 0.18 -25.79 32.06
N GLY A 127 -0.81 -25.11 32.62
CA GLY A 127 -0.62 -23.94 33.49
C GLY A 127 0.20 -24.17 34.77
N PRO A 128 0.22 -25.32 35.42
CA PRO A 128 1.03 -25.57 36.62
C PRO A 128 2.50 -25.83 36.36
N LEU A 129 2.89 -26.16 35.11
CA LEU A 129 4.27 -26.58 34.74
C LEU A 129 5.22 -25.40 34.42
N VAL A 130 4.71 -24.19 34.27
CA VAL A 130 5.53 -23.00 33.88
C VAL A 130 5.85 -22.10 35.09
N LYS A 131 5.40 -22.44 36.31
CA LYS A 131 5.79 -21.74 37.55
C LYS A 131 6.79 -22.60 38.34
N ARG A 132 8.02 -22.67 37.84
CA ARG A 132 9.23 -22.93 38.66
C ARG A 132 10.45 -22.33 37.94
#